data_278fed3c82091b3458712841a8f6c236
#
_entry.id   278fed3c82091b3458712841a8f6c236
#
_cell.length_a   1.000
_cell.length_b   1.000
_cell.length_c   1.000
_cell.angle_alpha   90.00
_cell.angle_beta   90.00
_cell.angle_gamma   90.00
#
_symmetry.space_group_name_H-M   'P 1'
#
loop_
_entity.id
_entity.type
_entity.pdbx_description
1 polymer ?
#
loop_
_entity_poly.entity_id
_entity_poly.type
_entity_poly.pdbx_seq_one_letter_code
_entity_poly.pdbx_strand_id
1 'polypeptide(L)'
;RKMNFALKAFSTDITRTAVNSFDKILIGPIFGMATLGLYQLAYQIFVALRILPSILFSYLLPEKSAGIRTREVEVLGLIVSVIATILCIVLSPTIIPWLFPNFSKSIRLAQVMSLGLVPSTIVMVKMSELYAHERAGAVLISYIGAFTIGITSLLILGTYFGSIGLATSTVLLRTILAFILSLQTRRA
;
A
#
# COMPACT_ATOMS: atom_id res chain seq x y z
N ARG A 1 -9.96 27.48 8.68
CA ARG A 1 -9.75 26.65 7.47
C ARG A 1 -8.54 25.72 7.68
N LYS A 2 -7.38 26.23 8.10
CA LYS A 2 -6.15 25.43 8.34
C LYS A 2 -6.34 24.34 9.41
N MET A 3 -7.08 24.64 10.48
CA MET A 3 -7.37 23.66 11.56
C MET A 3 -8.21 22.48 11.06
N ASN A 4 -9.23 22.72 10.23
CA ASN A 4 -10.06 21.67 9.64
C ASN A 4 -9.25 20.80 8.65
N PHE A 5 -8.30 21.38 7.93
CA PHE A 5 -7.39 20.61 7.08
C PHE A 5 -6.48 19.72 7.92
N ALA A 6 -5.85 20.27 8.97
CA ALA A 6 -4.97 19.53 9.87
C ALA A 6 -5.71 18.35 10.57
N LEU A 7 -6.94 18.58 11.05
CA LEU A 7 -7.77 17.52 11.64
C LEU A 7 -8.08 16.40 10.63
N LYS A 8 -8.43 16.74 9.40
CA LYS A 8 -8.70 15.76 8.35
C LYS A 8 -7.43 14.99 7.95
N ALA A 9 -6.29 15.67 7.84
CA ALA A 9 -5.01 15.03 7.58
C ALA A 9 -4.63 14.06 8.71
N PHE A 10 -4.76 14.47 9.96
CA PHE A 10 -4.51 13.62 11.13
C PHE A 10 -5.46 12.40 11.17
N SER A 11 -6.76 12.62 10.91
CA SER A 11 -7.72 11.52 10.80
C SER A 11 -7.36 10.55 9.68
N THR A 12 -6.82 11.05 8.57
CA THR A 12 -6.33 10.21 7.46
C THR A 12 -5.13 9.37 7.89
N ASP A 13 -4.20 9.93 8.67
CA ASP A 13 -3.03 9.18 9.15
C ASP A 13 -3.41 8.09 10.17
N ILE A 14 -4.37 8.36 11.06
CA ILE A 14 -4.94 7.34 11.95
C ILE A 14 -5.61 6.24 11.13
N THR A 15 -6.46 6.60 10.17
CA THR A 15 -7.16 5.65 9.30
C THR A 15 -6.16 4.82 8.50
N ARG A 16 -5.12 5.44 7.95
CA ARG A 16 -4.04 4.77 7.22
C ARG A 16 -3.29 3.76 8.10
N THR A 17 -3.01 4.11 9.35
CA THR A 17 -2.36 3.22 10.31
C THR A 17 -3.27 2.05 10.67
N ALA A 18 -4.55 2.32 10.91
CA ALA A 18 -5.55 1.28 11.16
C ALA A 18 -5.64 0.30 9.97
N VAL A 19 -5.76 0.82 8.74
CA VAL A 19 -5.79 0.02 7.50
C VAL A 19 -4.55 -0.88 7.36
N ASN A 20 -3.38 -0.39 7.76
CA ASN A 20 -2.12 -1.15 7.66
C ASN A 20 -1.91 -2.18 8.79
N SER A 21 -2.72 -2.14 9.84
CA SER A 21 -2.55 -3.00 11.02
C SER A 21 -3.71 -3.94 11.27
N PHE A 22 -4.89 -3.60 10.78
CA PHE A 22 -6.13 -4.33 11.06
C PHE A 22 -6.15 -5.74 10.44
N ASP A 23 -5.50 -5.90 9.29
CA ASP A 23 -5.30 -7.19 8.64
C ASP A 23 -4.67 -8.22 9.59
N LYS A 24 -3.64 -7.81 10.33
CA LYS A 24 -2.91 -8.68 11.26
C LYS A 24 -3.75 -9.11 12.47
N ILE A 25 -4.60 -8.19 12.95
CA ILE A 25 -5.53 -8.47 14.06
C ILE A 25 -6.56 -9.52 13.64
N LEU A 26 -6.98 -9.53 12.38
CA LEU A 26 -7.95 -10.51 11.86
C LEU A 26 -7.30 -11.83 11.48
N ILE A 27 -6.10 -11.82 10.89
CA ILE A 27 -5.46 -13.01 10.35
C ILE A 27 -5.13 -14.01 11.46
N GLY A 28 -4.60 -13.55 12.61
CA GLY A 28 -4.20 -14.42 13.70
C GLY A 28 -5.34 -15.31 14.22
N PRO A 29 -6.45 -14.74 14.71
CA PRO A 29 -7.58 -15.52 15.23
C PRO A 29 -8.31 -16.36 14.18
N ILE A 30 -8.41 -15.88 12.92
CA ILE A 30 -9.24 -16.55 11.88
C ILE A 30 -8.44 -17.62 11.13
N PHE A 31 -7.19 -17.32 10.76
CA PHE A 31 -6.37 -18.18 9.90
C PHE A 31 -5.19 -18.85 10.62
N GLY A 32 -5.04 -18.57 11.91
CA GLY A 32 -4.01 -19.15 12.78
C GLY A 32 -2.69 -18.39 12.79
N MET A 33 -1.96 -18.51 13.92
CA MET A 33 -0.70 -17.80 14.19
C MET A 33 0.42 -18.18 13.22
N ALA A 34 0.46 -19.41 12.74
CA ALA A 34 1.45 -19.84 11.75
C ALA A 34 1.25 -19.10 10.40
N THR A 35 0.00 -18.95 9.96
CA THR A 35 -0.34 -18.17 8.76
C THR A 35 -0.01 -16.69 8.94
N LEU A 36 -0.30 -16.15 10.13
CA LEU A 36 0.05 -14.77 10.48
C LEU A 36 1.57 -14.55 10.40
N GLY A 37 2.37 -15.48 10.92
CA GLY A 37 3.84 -15.39 10.85
C GLY A 37 4.36 -15.34 9.42
N LEU A 38 3.87 -16.22 8.54
CA LEU A 38 4.23 -16.23 7.11
C LEU A 38 3.81 -14.93 6.40
N TYR A 39 2.57 -14.47 6.66
CA TYR A 39 2.05 -13.22 6.13
C TYR A 39 2.87 -12.02 6.62
N GLN A 40 3.20 -11.98 7.92
CA GLN A 40 3.94 -10.88 8.53
C GLN A 40 5.34 -10.72 7.93
N LEU A 41 6.07 -11.81 7.68
CA LEU A 41 7.37 -11.72 7.01
C LEU A 41 7.23 -11.14 5.59
N ALA A 42 6.30 -11.66 4.80
CA ALA A 42 6.04 -11.14 3.46
C ALA A 42 5.62 -9.65 3.48
N TYR A 43 4.78 -9.28 4.45
CA TYR A 43 4.35 -7.91 4.64
C TYR A 43 5.50 -6.97 5.03
N GLN A 44 6.46 -7.41 5.87
CA GLN A 44 7.64 -6.62 6.22
C GLN A 44 8.52 -6.33 5.00
N ILE A 45 8.71 -7.31 4.13
CA ILE A 45 9.42 -7.11 2.85
C ILE A 45 8.68 -6.07 1.99
N PHE A 46 7.36 -6.20 1.87
CA PHE A 46 6.54 -5.23 1.16
C PHE A 46 6.62 -3.81 1.76
N VAL A 47 6.60 -3.69 3.09
CA VAL A 47 6.77 -2.39 3.79
C VAL A 47 8.15 -1.78 3.51
N ALA A 48 9.21 -2.60 3.51
CA ALA A 48 10.55 -2.13 3.16
C ALA A 48 10.61 -1.58 1.72
N LEU A 49 10.00 -2.28 0.75
CA LEU A 49 9.91 -1.78 -0.63
C LEU A 49 9.10 -0.47 -0.74
N ARG A 50 8.08 -0.27 0.10
CA ARG A 50 7.27 0.94 0.14
C ARG A 50 7.99 2.18 0.64
N ILE A 51 9.20 2.06 1.14
CA ILE A 51 10.06 3.23 1.45
C ILE A 51 10.26 4.07 0.18
N LEU A 52 10.42 3.43 -0.99
CA LEU A 52 10.59 4.12 -2.27
C LEU A 52 9.41 5.06 -2.60
N PRO A 53 8.14 4.60 -2.64
CA PRO A 53 6.99 5.49 -2.81
C PRO A 53 6.85 6.56 -1.73
N SER A 54 7.25 6.29 -0.48
CA SER A 54 7.15 7.27 0.60
C SER A 54 8.14 8.43 0.43
N ILE A 55 9.35 8.16 -0.03
CA ILE A 55 10.34 9.19 -0.38
C ILE A 55 9.81 10.04 -1.53
N LEU A 56 9.24 9.40 -2.56
CA LEU A 56 8.62 10.11 -3.68
C LEU A 56 7.52 11.06 -3.21
N PHE A 57 6.64 10.63 -2.30
CA PHE A 57 5.60 11.48 -1.72
C PHE A 57 6.19 12.71 -1.01
N SER A 58 7.24 12.51 -0.20
CA SER A 58 7.88 13.60 0.55
C SER A 58 8.51 14.65 -0.36
N TYR A 59 8.96 14.25 -1.55
CA TYR A 59 9.47 15.15 -2.58
C TYR A 59 8.32 15.82 -3.36
N LEU A 60 7.33 15.06 -3.81
CA LEU A 60 6.26 15.56 -4.68
C LEU A 60 5.34 16.56 -3.98
N LEU A 61 5.09 16.41 -2.69
CA LEU A 61 4.12 17.24 -1.98
C LEU A 61 4.51 18.73 -1.99
N PRO A 62 5.73 19.15 -1.60
CA PRO A 62 6.13 20.55 -1.66
C PRO A 62 6.19 21.09 -3.09
N GLU A 63 6.71 20.32 -4.05
CA GLU A 63 6.83 20.74 -5.45
C GLU A 63 5.44 20.99 -6.07
N LYS A 64 4.49 20.12 -5.87
CA LYS A 64 3.11 20.30 -6.33
C LYS A 64 2.40 21.47 -5.65
N SER A 65 2.68 21.68 -4.36
CA SER A 65 2.16 22.84 -3.62
C SER A 65 2.70 24.17 -4.14
N ALA A 66 3.91 24.17 -4.71
CA ALA A 66 4.54 25.31 -5.39
C ALA A 66 4.08 25.45 -6.86
N GLY A 67 3.23 24.57 -7.38
CA GLY A 67 2.75 24.59 -8.77
C GLY A 67 3.76 24.08 -9.80
N ILE A 68 4.82 23.39 -9.36
CA ILE A 68 5.88 22.87 -10.23
C ILE A 68 5.39 21.58 -10.91
N ARG A 69 5.74 21.42 -12.19
CA ARG A 69 5.41 20.21 -12.95
C ARG A 69 6.31 19.06 -12.55
N THR A 70 5.72 17.99 -12.01
CA THR A 70 6.45 16.85 -11.44
C THR A 70 6.32 15.55 -12.24
N ARG A 71 5.80 15.61 -13.47
CA ARG A 71 5.47 14.43 -14.29
C ARG A 71 6.66 13.48 -14.51
N GLU A 72 7.85 14.03 -14.72
CA GLU A 72 9.06 13.22 -14.95
C GLU A 72 9.43 12.41 -13.71
N VAL A 73 9.35 13.03 -12.54
CA VAL A 73 9.62 12.37 -11.25
C VAL A 73 8.56 11.31 -10.94
N GLU A 74 7.30 11.55 -11.28
CA GLU A 74 6.21 10.57 -11.13
C GLU A 74 6.44 9.33 -12.00
N VAL A 75 6.82 9.53 -13.26
CA VAL A 75 7.14 8.44 -14.19
C VAL A 75 8.37 7.66 -13.72
N LEU A 76 9.42 8.38 -13.28
CA LEU A 76 10.61 7.73 -12.70
C LEU A 76 10.24 6.89 -11.47
N GLY A 77 9.42 7.40 -10.58
CA GLY A 77 8.93 6.66 -9.41
C GLY A 77 8.17 5.39 -9.77
N LEU A 78 7.37 5.42 -10.85
CA LEU A 78 6.68 4.23 -11.36
C LEU A 78 7.66 3.22 -11.95
N ILE A 79 8.63 3.66 -12.74
CA ILE A 79 9.68 2.77 -13.31
C ILE A 79 10.46 2.10 -12.18
N VAL A 80 10.92 2.86 -11.19
CA VAL A 80 11.64 2.34 -10.02
C VAL A 80 10.78 1.32 -9.27
N SER A 81 9.48 1.56 -9.12
CA SER A 81 8.56 0.62 -8.45
C SER A 81 8.39 -0.68 -9.23
N VAL A 82 8.34 -0.62 -10.55
CA VAL A 82 8.29 -1.82 -11.42
C VAL A 82 9.60 -2.61 -11.28
N ILE A 83 10.74 -1.94 -11.37
CA ILE A 83 12.06 -2.58 -11.21
C ILE A 83 12.18 -3.24 -9.82
N ALA A 84 11.79 -2.53 -8.75
CA ALA A 84 11.82 -3.06 -7.40
C ALA A 84 10.88 -4.28 -7.22
N THR A 85 9.72 -4.27 -7.88
CA THR A 85 8.81 -5.42 -7.90
C THR A 85 9.46 -6.63 -8.59
N ILE A 86 10.06 -6.44 -9.76
CA ILE A 86 10.75 -7.50 -10.49
C ILE A 86 11.93 -8.05 -9.68
N LEU A 87 12.73 -7.17 -9.08
CA LEU A 87 13.85 -7.57 -8.22
C LEU A 87 13.35 -8.38 -7.00
N CYS A 88 12.25 -7.97 -6.37
CA CYS A 88 11.64 -8.73 -5.27
C CYS A 88 11.21 -10.13 -5.72
N ILE A 89 10.55 -10.25 -6.88
CA ILE A 89 10.09 -11.54 -7.41
C ILE A 89 11.27 -12.46 -7.70
N VAL A 90 12.34 -11.93 -8.29
CA VAL A 90 13.55 -12.71 -8.69
C VAL A 90 14.40 -13.07 -7.48
N LEU A 91 14.59 -12.14 -6.54
CA LEU A 91 15.51 -12.32 -5.41
C LEU A 91 14.88 -13.02 -4.20
N SER A 92 13.55 -12.93 -4.02
CA SER A 92 12.88 -13.53 -2.86
C SER A 92 13.11 -15.05 -2.71
N PRO A 93 13.17 -15.88 -3.78
CA PRO A 93 13.45 -17.30 -3.65
C PRO A 93 14.85 -17.61 -3.10
N THR A 94 15.81 -16.70 -3.28
CA THR A 94 17.19 -16.85 -2.79
C THR A 94 17.36 -16.21 -1.42
N ILE A 95 16.88 -15.00 -1.23
CA ILE A 95 17.12 -14.22 -0.01
C ILE A 95 16.30 -14.76 1.17
N ILE A 96 15.02 -15.11 0.96
CA ILE A 96 14.16 -15.55 2.07
C ILE A 96 14.68 -16.85 2.70
N PRO A 97 15.01 -17.94 1.97
CA PRO A 97 15.54 -19.14 2.59
C PRO A 97 16.91 -18.94 3.25
N TRP A 98 17.73 -18.04 2.71
CA TRP A 98 19.04 -17.74 3.28
C TRP A 98 18.96 -17.00 4.62
N LEU A 99 18.07 -16.01 4.74
CA LEU A 99 17.88 -15.23 5.98
C LEU A 99 16.88 -15.89 6.94
N PHE A 100 15.85 -16.54 6.41
CA PHE A 100 14.72 -17.08 7.17
C PHE A 100 14.36 -18.49 6.68
N PRO A 101 15.17 -19.53 6.94
CA PRO A 101 14.99 -20.87 6.38
C PRO A 101 13.63 -21.49 6.72
N ASN A 102 13.08 -21.19 7.90
CA ASN A 102 11.77 -21.69 8.34
C ASN A 102 10.57 -21.01 7.68
N PHE A 103 10.79 -19.96 6.90
CA PHE A 103 9.73 -19.15 6.27
C PHE A 103 9.70 -19.28 4.75
N SER A 104 10.19 -20.37 4.18
CA SER A 104 10.22 -20.58 2.72
C SER A 104 8.84 -20.47 2.06
N LYS A 105 7.75 -20.78 2.79
CA LYS A 105 6.37 -20.60 2.31
C LYS A 105 5.98 -19.13 2.13
N SER A 106 6.69 -18.17 2.76
CA SER A 106 6.46 -16.73 2.58
C SER A 106 6.95 -16.19 1.25
N ILE A 107 7.76 -16.94 0.49
CA ILE A 107 8.29 -16.50 -0.83
C ILE A 107 7.15 -16.11 -1.75
N ARG A 108 6.17 -16.99 -1.95
CA ARG A 108 5.02 -16.70 -2.82
C ARG A 108 4.18 -15.52 -2.34
N LEU A 109 4.05 -15.38 -1.02
CA LEU A 109 3.32 -14.25 -0.43
C LEU A 109 4.06 -12.94 -0.70
N ALA A 110 5.38 -12.91 -0.52
CA ALA A 110 6.22 -11.73 -0.79
C ALA A 110 6.17 -11.34 -2.28
N GLN A 111 6.25 -12.34 -3.17
CA GLN A 111 6.12 -12.12 -4.62
C GLN A 111 4.77 -11.51 -4.99
N VAL A 112 3.67 -12.05 -4.47
CA VAL A 112 2.32 -11.51 -4.72
C VAL A 112 2.21 -10.10 -4.13
N MET A 113 2.60 -9.89 -2.87
CA MET A 113 2.50 -8.58 -2.22
C MET A 113 3.34 -7.51 -2.92
N SER A 114 4.50 -7.86 -3.49
CA SER A 114 5.35 -6.91 -4.22
C SER A 114 4.65 -6.28 -5.43
N LEU A 115 3.68 -6.97 -6.06
CA LEU A 115 2.85 -6.40 -7.13
C LEU A 115 2.05 -5.18 -6.65
N GLY A 116 1.78 -5.08 -5.35
CA GLY A 116 1.14 -3.93 -4.73
C GLY A 116 2.01 -2.67 -4.65
N LEU A 117 3.30 -2.76 -5.02
CA LEU A 117 4.20 -1.61 -4.98
C LEU A 117 3.85 -0.55 -6.03
N VAL A 118 3.55 -0.98 -7.26
CA VAL A 118 3.15 -0.07 -8.34
C VAL A 118 1.87 0.71 -7.99
N PRO A 119 0.75 0.08 -7.60
CA PRO A 119 -0.42 0.83 -7.15
C PRO A 119 -0.14 1.67 -5.90
N SER A 120 0.76 1.25 -4.99
CA SER A 120 1.17 2.08 -3.85
C SER A 120 1.87 3.36 -4.28
N THR A 121 2.67 3.33 -5.33
CA THR A 121 3.30 4.53 -5.91
C THR A 121 2.24 5.46 -6.50
N ILE A 122 1.27 4.94 -7.23
CA ILE A 122 0.14 5.74 -7.74
C ILE A 122 -0.64 6.39 -6.59
N VAL A 123 -0.89 5.65 -5.50
CA VAL A 123 -1.52 6.20 -4.29
C VAL A 123 -0.74 7.41 -3.77
N MET A 124 0.59 7.31 -3.63
CA MET A 124 1.43 8.40 -3.13
C MET A 124 1.43 9.62 -4.05
N VAL A 125 1.51 9.40 -5.37
CA VAL A 125 1.43 10.48 -6.38
C VAL A 125 0.08 11.19 -6.30
N LYS A 126 -1.04 10.46 -6.26
CA LYS A 126 -2.38 11.05 -6.20
C LYS A 126 -2.70 11.69 -4.86
N MET A 127 -2.18 11.12 -3.79
CA MET A 127 -2.30 11.69 -2.45
C MET A 127 -1.54 13.03 -2.32
N SER A 128 -0.32 13.13 -2.90
CA SER A 128 0.42 14.40 -2.92
C SER A 128 -0.33 15.48 -3.70
N GLU A 129 -0.98 15.12 -4.81
CA GLU A 129 -1.80 16.02 -5.61
C GLU A 129 -3.02 16.56 -4.82
N LEU A 130 -3.78 15.66 -4.18
CA LEU A 130 -4.94 16.06 -3.37
C LEU A 130 -4.55 16.89 -2.14
N TYR A 131 -3.43 16.59 -1.49
CA TYR A 131 -2.95 17.39 -0.36
C TYR A 131 -2.43 18.77 -0.79
N ALA A 132 -1.75 18.88 -1.94
CA ALA A 132 -1.34 20.15 -2.51
C ALA A 132 -2.53 21.08 -2.77
N HIS A 133 -3.69 20.53 -3.12
CA HIS A 133 -4.95 21.27 -3.29
C HIS A 133 -5.81 21.34 -2.02
N GLU A 134 -5.25 21.12 -0.85
CA GLU A 134 -5.95 21.14 0.46
C GLU A 134 -7.17 20.18 0.55
N ARG A 135 -7.25 19.13 -0.28
CA ARG A 135 -8.38 18.19 -0.35
C ARG A 135 -8.19 16.93 0.52
N ALA A 136 -7.71 17.11 1.76
CA ALA A 136 -7.51 16.02 2.72
C ALA A 136 -8.79 15.18 2.98
N GLY A 137 -9.97 15.80 2.89
CA GLY A 137 -11.25 15.08 3.02
C GLY A 137 -11.49 14.03 1.93
N ALA A 138 -11.08 14.30 0.68
CA ALA A 138 -11.17 13.34 -0.40
C ALA A 138 -10.25 12.13 -0.16
N VAL A 139 -9.05 12.37 0.36
CA VAL A 139 -8.11 11.30 0.75
C VAL A 139 -8.71 10.44 1.86
N LEU A 140 -9.26 11.06 2.91
CA LEU A 140 -9.89 10.33 4.03
C LEU A 140 -11.04 9.42 3.57
N ILE A 141 -11.96 9.95 2.76
CA ILE A 141 -13.10 9.17 2.21
C ILE A 141 -12.60 8.00 1.37
N SER A 142 -11.55 8.22 0.56
CA SER A 142 -10.96 7.17 -0.26
C SER A 142 -10.36 6.04 0.58
N TYR A 143 -9.69 6.38 1.70
CA TYR A 143 -9.15 5.38 2.63
C TYR A 143 -10.26 4.60 3.33
N ILE A 144 -11.32 5.26 3.79
CA ILE A 144 -12.47 4.58 4.44
C ILE A 144 -13.13 3.60 3.47
N GLY A 145 -13.40 4.04 2.23
CA GLY A 145 -13.99 3.18 1.20
C GLY A 145 -13.10 1.99 0.85
N ALA A 146 -11.80 2.23 0.62
CA ALA A 146 -10.85 1.16 0.35
C ALA A 146 -10.70 0.18 1.53
N PHE A 147 -10.79 0.67 2.77
CA PHE A 147 -10.73 -0.14 3.98
C PHE A 147 -11.88 -1.14 4.07
N THR A 148 -13.11 -0.67 3.85
CA THR A 148 -14.30 -1.53 3.87
C THR A 148 -14.18 -2.67 2.84
N ILE A 149 -13.80 -2.33 1.60
CA ILE A 149 -13.60 -3.33 0.53
C ILE A 149 -12.39 -4.23 0.86
N GLY A 150 -11.33 -3.67 1.46
CA GLY A 150 -10.13 -4.39 1.86
C GLY A 150 -10.43 -5.49 2.89
N ILE A 151 -11.20 -5.19 3.94
CA ILE A 151 -11.62 -6.20 4.93
C ILE A 151 -12.45 -7.30 4.29
N THR A 152 -13.44 -6.93 3.49
CA THR A 152 -14.31 -7.89 2.81
C THR A 152 -13.50 -8.81 1.88
N SER A 153 -12.59 -8.24 1.10
CA SER A 153 -11.71 -9.02 0.21
C SER A 153 -10.74 -9.92 0.98
N LEU A 154 -10.22 -9.47 2.14
CA LEU A 154 -9.35 -10.25 2.99
C LEU A 154 -10.07 -11.49 3.52
N LEU A 155 -11.29 -11.33 4.02
CA LEU A 155 -12.08 -12.45 4.53
C LEU A 155 -12.44 -13.42 3.41
N ILE A 156 -12.96 -12.93 2.27
CA ILE A 156 -13.37 -13.79 1.15
C ILE A 156 -12.16 -14.49 0.55
N LEU A 157 -11.13 -13.75 0.13
CA LEU A 157 -9.96 -14.36 -0.52
C LEU A 157 -9.15 -15.22 0.45
N GLY A 158 -9.08 -14.82 1.73
CA GLY A 158 -8.41 -15.61 2.76
C GLY A 158 -9.07 -16.96 3.00
N THR A 159 -10.41 -17.04 3.02
CA THR A 159 -11.14 -18.30 3.21
C THR A 159 -11.05 -19.22 1.98
N TYR A 160 -11.12 -18.68 0.75
CA TYR A 160 -11.08 -19.49 -0.47
C TYR A 160 -9.67 -19.87 -0.92
N PHE A 161 -8.68 -18.96 -0.77
CA PHE A 161 -7.32 -19.13 -1.29
C PHE A 161 -6.25 -19.20 -0.19
N GLY A 162 -6.65 -19.22 1.08
CA GLY A 162 -5.71 -19.30 2.21
C GLY A 162 -4.70 -18.14 2.23
N SER A 163 -3.45 -18.45 2.55
CA SER A 163 -2.40 -17.41 2.70
C SER A 163 -2.13 -16.60 1.42
N ILE A 164 -2.27 -17.21 0.24
CA ILE A 164 -2.13 -16.51 -1.05
C ILE A 164 -3.28 -15.50 -1.23
N GLY A 165 -4.50 -15.87 -0.85
CA GLY A 165 -5.66 -14.98 -0.85
C GLY A 165 -5.46 -13.75 0.05
N LEU A 166 -4.84 -13.93 1.22
CA LEU A 166 -4.47 -12.83 2.12
C LEU A 166 -3.46 -11.88 1.47
N ALA A 167 -2.45 -12.41 0.78
CA ALA A 167 -1.49 -11.59 0.04
C ALA A 167 -2.14 -10.83 -1.12
N THR A 168 -3.03 -11.49 -1.85
CA THR A 168 -3.78 -10.89 -2.98
C THR A 168 -4.73 -9.79 -2.49
N SER A 169 -5.39 -9.94 -1.34
CA SER A 169 -6.26 -8.89 -0.78
C SER A 169 -5.49 -7.61 -0.48
N THR A 170 -4.22 -7.71 -0.03
CA THR A 170 -3.35 -6.55 0.17
C THR A 170 -3.10 -5.79 -1.14
N VAL A 171 -2.81 -6.50 -2.23
CA VAL A 171 -2.62 -5.90 -3.57
C VAL A 171 -3.91 -5.26 -4.05
N LEU A 172 -5.03 -5.96 -3.91
CA LEU A 172 -6.35 -5.48 -4.31
C LEU A 172 -6.71 -4.17 -3.59
N LEU A 173 -6.50 -4.10 -2.28
CA LEU A 173 -6.73 -2.89 -1.48
C LEU A 173 -5.92 -1.71 -2.03
N ARG A 174 -4.64 -1.90 -2.35
CA ARG A 174 -3.79 -0.84 -2.93
C ARG A 174 -4.27 -0.41 -4.31
N THR A 175 -4.68 -1.36 -5.12
CA THR A 175 -5.20 -1.09 -6.48
C THR A 175 -6.52 -0.32 -6.42
N ILE A 176 -7.44 -0.72 -5.56
CA ILE A 176 -8.72 -0.01 -5.36
C ILE A 176 -8.48 1.40 -4.84
N LEU A 177 -7.60 1.56 -3.84
CA LEU A 177 -7.25 2.88 -3.31
C LEU A 177 -6.64 3.78 -4.38
N ALA A 178 -5.72 3.26 -5.20
CA ALA A 178 -5.13 3.98 -6.32
C ALA A 178 -6.21 4.42 -7.34
N PHE A 179 -7.16 3.54 -7.62
CA PHE A 179 -8.26 3.83 -8.53
C PHE A 179 -9.19 4.93 -7.98
N ILE A 180 -9.64 4.81 -6.72
CA ILE A 180 -10.51 5.81 -6.09
C ILE A 180 -9.83 7.18 -6.04
N LEU A 181 -8.56 7.25 -5.63
CA LEU A 181 -7.80 8.51 -5.59
C LEU A 181 -7.62 9.11 -6.99
N SER A 182 -7.41 8.28 -8.01
CA SER A 182 -7.30 8.75 -9.40
C SER A 182 -8.61 9.33 -9.93
N LEU A 183 -9.76 8.81 -9.49
CA LEU A 183 -11.08 9.39 -9.81
C LEU A 183 -11.29 10.74 -9.10
N GLN A 184 -10.82 10.86 -7.85
CA GLN A 184 -10.95 12.10 -7.07
C GLN A 184 -10.08 13.23 -7.63
N THR A 185 -8.91 12.90 -8.19
CA THR A 185 -8.03 13.90 -8.84
C THR A 185 -8.57 14.38 -10.19
N ARG A 186 -9.30 13.54 -10.94
CA ARG A 186 -9.94 13.94 -12.21
C ARG A 186 -11.12 14.91 -12.02
N ARG A 187 -11.71 14.93 -10.82
CA ARG A 187 -12.82 15.82 -10.46
C ARG A 187 -12.36 17.13 -9.82
N ALA A 188 -11.05 17.33 -9.74
CA ALA A 188 -10.41 18.53 -9.19
C ALA A 188 -10.02 19.51 -10.27
#